data_ee03660dfd3a22a31fa131de4e0fed61
#
_entry.id   ee03660dfd3a22a31fa131de4e0fed61
#
_cell.length_a   1.000
_cell.length_b   1.000
_cell.length_c   1.000
_cell.angle_alpha   90.00
_cell.angle_beta   90.00
_cell.angle_gamma   90.00
#
_symmetry.space_group_name_H-M   'P 1'
#
loop_
_entity.id
_entity.type
_entity.pdbx_description
1 polymer ?
#
loop_
_entity_poly.entity_id
_entity_poly.type
_entity_poly.pdbx_seq_one_letter_code
_entity_poly.pdbx_strand_id
1 'polypeptide(L)'
;MITPERVESFLQKLPVEALWGVGPVTEKKLRAIGIERLVDVRTADPALLASTVGSLAEWLTQLAHGIDHRPVEPNRETKSVSSETTFAQDLTDWREINRELQLLAEDVAAQLQRKALRARTITIKVRYKGFTTVTRSHTAEYFTDSRPEIVNRAQMLLERTEAAERPVRLLGVGAHGLKVAEVPTP
;
A
#
# COMPACT_ATOMS: atom_id res chain seq x y z
N MET A 1 -10.79 14.72 24.45
CA MET A 1 -9.56 15.50 24.14
C MET A 1 -8.47 15.06 25.11
N ILE A 2 -7.25 14.77 24.63
CA ILE A 2 -6.10 14.41 25.45
C ILE A 2 -5.23 15.66 25.55
N THR A 3 -5.06 16.19 26.77
CA THR A 3 -4.19 17.34 27.00
C THR A 3 -2.72 16.87 27.13
N PRO A 4 -1.73 17.75 26.94
CA PRO A 4 -0.32 17.38 27.05
C PRO A 4 0.02 16.62 28.34
N GLU A 5 -0.57 17.02 29.48
CA GLU A 5 -0.34 16.42 30.81
C GLU A 5 -0.90 14.98 30.90
N ARG A 6 -1.84 14.62 30.01
CA ARG A 6 -2.48 13.30 29.98
C ARG A 6 -1.91 12.36 28.91
N VAL A 7 -1.04 12.85 28.04
CA VAL A 7 -0.48 12.06 26.93
C VAL A 7 0.19 10.80 27.47
N GLU A 8 1.06 10.92 28.44
CA GLU A 8 1.81 9.79 28.96
C GLU A 8 0.89 8.72 29.59
N SER A 9 -0.02 9.11 30.48
CA SER A 9 -0.96 8.20 31.12
C SER A 9 -1.95 7.55 30.16
N PHE A 10 -2.23 8.22 29.01
CA PHE A 10 -3.04 7.68 27.94
C PHE A 10 -2.24 6.64 27.13
N LEU A 11 -1.03 6.97 26.70
CA LEU A 11 -0.18 6.10 25.88
C LEU A 11 0.14 4.79 26.61
N GLN A 12 0.44 4.82 27.90
CA GLN A 12 0.77 3.62 28.69
C GLN A 12 -0.30 2.53 28.63
N LYS A 13 -1.56 2.90 28.44
CA LYS A 13 -2.70 1.96 28.42
C LYS A 13 -2.97 1.36 27.05
N LEU A 14 -2.40 1.95 26.01
CA LEU A 14 -2.68 1.52 24.65
C LEU A 14 -1.96 0.19 24.34
N PRO A 15 -2.62 -0.69 23.58
CA PRO A 15 -1.97 -1.87 23.05
C PRO A 15 -0.93 -1.50 21.98
N VAL A 16 0.06 -2.35 21.77
CA VAL A 16 1.20 -2.05 20.90
C VAL A 16 0.81 -1.82 19.42
N GLU A 17 -0.25 -2.45 18.95
CA GLU A 17 -0.80 -2.27 17.62
C GLU A 17 -1.43 -0.88 17.40
N ALA A 18 -1.63 -0.09 18.44
CA ALA A 18 -2.05 1.30 18.33
C ALA A 18 -0.92 2.22 17.81
N LEU A 19 0.33 1.77 17.86
CA LEU A 19 1.45 2.50 17.28
C LEU A 19 1.39 2.46 15.76
N TRP A 20 1.53 3.63 15.14
CA TRP A 20 1.63 3.71 13.69
C TRP A 20 2.85 2.91 13.19
N GLY A 21 2.66 2.06 12.17
CA GLY A 21 3.68 1.15 11.64
C GLY A 21 3.67 -0.25 12.28
N VAL A 22 2.90 -0.48 13.33
CA VAL A 22 2.70 -1.81 13.90
C VAL A 22 1.48 -2.45 13.24
N GLY A 23 1.71 -3.19 12.16
CA GLY A 23 0.72 -4.07 11.55
C GLY A 23 0.73 -5.47 12.18
N PRO A 24 -0.18 -6.37 11.75
CA PRO A 24 -0.34 -7.71 12.35
C PRO A 24 0.95 -8.55 12.44
N VAL A 25 1.85 -8.39 11.47
CA VAL A 25 3.14 -9.12 11.46
C VAL A 25 4.07 -8.57 12.53
N THR A 26 4.17 -7.24 12.65
CA THR A 26 5.02 -6.57 13.67
C THR A 26 4.45 -6.80 15.05
N GLU A 27 3.13 -6.69 15.22
CA GLU A 27 2.43 -7.01 16.48
C GLU A 27 2.76 -8.43 16.94
N LYS A 28 2.61 -9.43 16.06
CA LYS A 28 2.91 -10.83 16.38
C LYS A 28 4.36 -11.00 16.87
N LYS A 29 5.32 -10.33 16.23
CA LYS A 29 6.73 -10.38 16.64
C LYS A 29 6.95 -9.74 18.01
N LEU A 30 6.34 -8.59 18.28
CA LEU A 30 6.45 -7.89 19.57
C LEU A 30 5.83 -8.69 20.71
N ARG A 31 4.63 -9.24 20.50
CA ARG A 31 3.96 -10.11 21.48
C ARG A 31 4.78 -11.38 21.79
N ALA A 32 5.50 -11.93 20.81
CA ALA A 32 6.34 -13.11 21.02
C ALA A 32 7.52 -12.86 21.98
N ILE A 33 7.90 -11.60 22.19
CA ILE A 33 8.93 -11.19 23.16
C ILE A 33 8.33 -10.49 24.40
N GLY A 34 7.02 -10.66 24.64
CA GLY A 34 6.32 -10.12 25.81
C GLY A 34 5.94 -8.65 25.76
N ILE A 35 6.01 -8.02 24.59
CA ILE A 35 5.60 -6.62 24.39
C ILE A 35 4.14 -6.59 23.90
N GLU A 36 3.22 -6.22 24.80
CA GLU A 36 1.79 -6.14 24.52
C GLU A 36 1.26 -4.70 24.46
N ARG A 37 1.89 -3.79 25.20
CA ARG A 37 1.46 -2.40 25.39
C ARG A 37 2.60 -1.43 25.06
N LEU A 38 2.25 -0.16 24.85
CA LEU A 38 3.24 0.89 24.61
C LEU A 38 4.24 1.03 25.75
N VAL A 39 3.81 0.86 27.00
CA VAL A 39 4.69 0.89 28.16
C VAL A 39 5.79 -0.18 28.08
N ASP A 40 5.48 -1.35 27.52
CA ASP A 40 6.43 -2.46 27.40
C ASP A 40 7.53 -2.11 26.36
N VAL A 41 7.18 -1.37 25.28
CA VAL A 41 8.16 -0.86 24.29
C VAL A 41 9.16 0.09 24.95
N ARG A 42 8.70 0.94 25.89
CA ARG A 42 9.54 1.91 26.59
C ARG A 42 10.58 1.25 27.49
N THR A 43 10.22 0.11 28.08
CA THR A 43 11.04 -0.61 29.07
C THR A 43 11.80 -1.79 28.46
N ALA A 44 11.57 -2.10 27.19
CA ALA A 44 12.22 -3.20 26.50
C ALA A 44 13.73 -2.98 26.37
N ASP A 45 14.49 -4.07 26.38
CA ASP A 45 15.90 -4.04 26.00
C ASP A 45 16.03 -3.56 24.53
N PRO A 46 16.76 -2.46 24.28
CA PRO A 46 16.94 -1.93 22.93
C PRO A 46 17.54 -2.92 21.93
N ALA A 47 18.46 -3.79 22.38
CA ALA A 47 19.08 -4.80 21.51
C ALA A 47 18.07 -5.89 21.11
N LEU A 48 17.24 -6.34 22.06
CA LEU A 48 16.17 -7.29 21.80
C LEU A 48 15.13 -6.69 20.85
N LEU A 49 14.72 -5.45 21.09
CA LEU A 49 13.76 -4.76 20.22
C LEU A 49 14.33 -4.60 18.78
N ALA A 50 15.58 -4.16 18.65
CA ALA A 50 16.23 -4.01 17.36
C ALA A 50 16.38 -5.34 16.59
N SER A 51 16.69 -6.44 17.28
CA SER A 51 16.75 -7.76 16.64
C SER A 51 15.39 -8.27 16.20
N THR A 52 14.30 -7.84 16.86
CA THR A 52 12.92 -8.30 16.60
C THR A 52 12.26 -7.52 15.43
N VAL A 53 12.38 -6.20 15.43
CA VAL A 53 11.67 -5.32 14.48
C VAL A 53 12.61 -4.51 13.56
N GLY A 54 13.92 -4.69 13.67
CA GLY A 54 14.91 -4.05 12.82
C GLY A 54 14.92 -2.53 12.97
N SER A 55 14.99 -1.82 11.84
CA SER A 55 15.03 -0.35 11.79
C SER A 55 13.81 0.36 12.39
N LEU A 56 12.74 -0.37 12.71
CA LEU A 56 11.57 0.21 13.37
C LEU A 56 11.78 0.43 14.88
N ALA A 57 12.78 -0.22 15.49
CA ALA A 57 12.93 -0.24 16.96
C ALA A 57 13.07 1.16 17.56
N GLU A 58 14.01 1.95 17.09
CA GLU A 58 14.24 3.31 17.57
C GLU A 58 13.00 4.19 17.43
N TRP A 59 12.37 4.12 16.28
CA TRP A 59 11.17 4.90 15.99
C TRP A 59 9.98 4.48 16.86
N LEU A 60 9.74 3.18 17.05
CA LEU A 60 8.70 2.69 17.96
C LEU A 60 8.94 3.15 19.40
N THR A 61 10.20 3.18 19.84
CA THR A 61 10.58 3.69 21.16
C THR A 61 10.22 5.16 21.31
N GLN A 62 10.55 6.00 20.32
CA GLN A 62 10.19 7.42 20.31
C GLN A 62 8.67 7.62 20.37
N LEU A 63 7.91 6.91 19.53
CA LEU A 63 6.45 6.99 19.52
C LEU A 63 5.83 6.52 20.84
N ALA A 64 6.38 5.48 21.47
CA ALA A 64 5.93 5.02 22.78
C ALA A 64 6.12 6.06 23.88
N HIS A 65 7.07 7.00 23.71
CA HIS A 65 7.25 8.18 24.57
C HIS A 65 6.40 9.39 24.15
N GLY A 66 5.57 9.26 23.09
CA GLY A 66 4.79 10.36 22.54
C GLY A 66 5.61 11.35 21.72
N ILE A 67 6.80 10.94 21.26
CA ILE A 67 7.71 11.78 20.50
C ILE A 67 7.59 11.40 19.02
N ASP A 68 7.19 12.36 18.20
CA ASP A 68 7.18 12.24 16.74
C ASP A 68 7.70 13.55 16.12
N HIS A 69 8.92 13.52 15.65
CA HIS A 69 9.58 14.68 15.05
C HIS A 69 9.35 14.80 13.54
N ARG A 70 8.53 13.94 12.95
CA ARG A 70 8.29 13.99 11.51
C ARG A 70 7.54 15.27 11.13
N PRO A 71 8.07 16.04 10.17
CA PRO A 71 7.36 17.18 9.66
C PRO A 71 6.14 16.75 8.83
N VAL A 72 5.16 17.61 8.70
CA VAL A 72 4.10 17.47 7.71
C VAL A 72 4.69 17.80 6.34
N GLU A 73 4.81 16.82 5.47
CA GLU A 73 5.34 16.97 4.11
C GLU A 73 4.19 16.89 3.08
N PRO A 74 3.60 18.04 2.69
CA PRO A 74 2.46 18.05 1.77
C PRO A 74 2.85 17.70 0.33
N ASN A 75 4.11 17.92 -0.06
CA ASN A 75 4.60 17.78 -1.43
C ASN A 75 5.59 16.61 -1.57
N ARG A 76 5.13 15.40 -1.26
CA ARG A 76 5.94 14.19 -1.48
C ARG A 76 5.98 13.82 -2.96
N GLU A 77 7.15 13.37 -3.40
CA GLU A 77 7.30 12.77 -4.73
C GLU A 77 6.31 11.61 -4.92
N THR A 78 5.63 11.58 -6.08
CA THR A 78 4.71 10.51 -6.42
C THR A 78 5.49 9.21 -6.68
N LYS A 79 5.34 8.21 -5.80
CA LYS A 79 6.02 6.90 -5.92
C LYS A 79 5.22 5.87 -6.71
N SER A 80 3.92 6.05 -6.79
CA SER A 80 2.99 5.18 -7.54
C SER A 80 1.75 5.96 -7.94
N VAL A 81 1.08 5.48 -8.98
CA VAL A 81 -0.25 5.94 -9.42
C VAL A 81 -1.15 4.73 -9.46
N SER A 82 -2.35 4.81 -8.89
CA SER A 82 -3.27 3.66 -8.86
C SER A 82 -4.72 4.11 -8.90
N SER A 83 -5.56 3.22 -9.42
CA SER A 83 -7.01 3.32 -9.38
C SER A 83 -7.60 1.99 -8.95
N GLU A 84 -8.56 1.99 -8.02
CA GLU A 84 -9.24 0.76 -7.58
C GLU A 84 -10.71 1.02 -7.25
N THR A 85 -11.53 0.00 -7.46
CA THR A 85 -12.96 0.04 -7.18
C THR A 85 -13.41 -1.22 -6.44
N THR A 86 -14.19 -1.03 -5.39
CA THR A 86 -14.93 -2.10 -4.71
C THR A 86 -16.36 -2.08 -5.22
N PHE A 87 -16.85 -3.21 -5.72
CA PHE A 87 -18.18 -3.32 -6.29
C PHE A 87 -19.24 -3.55 -5.20
N ALA A 88 -20.42 -2.95 -5.37
CA ALA A 88 -21.55 -3.14 -4.47
C ALA A 88 -22.05 -4.61 -4.50
N GLN A 89 -21.99 -5.22 -5.68
CA GLN A 89 -22.24 -6.64 -5.92
C GLN A 89 -21.00 -7.24 -6.59
N ASP A 90 -20.62 -8.44 -6.14
CA ASP A 90 -19.45 -9.12 -6.69
C ASP A 90 -19.66 -9.44 -8.18
N LEU A 91 -18.72 -9.09 -9.04
CA LEU A 91 -18.76 -9.35 -10.47
C LEU A 91 -18.47 -10.83 -10.75
N THR A 92 -19.25 -11.43 -11.66
CA THR A 92 -19.11 -12.82 -12.11
C THR A 92 -18.97 -12.95 -13.61
N ASP A 93 -19.35 -11.94 -14.39
CA ASP A 93 -19.20 -11.92 -15.84
C ASP A 93 -17.79 -11.46 -16.21
N TRP A 94 -17.05 -12.31 -16.90
CA TRP A 94 -15.70 -12.05 -17.39
C TRP A 94 -15.62 -10.79 -18.27
N ARG A 95 -16.63 -10.53 -19.09
CA ARG A 95 -16.67 -9.34 -19.95
C ARG A 95 -16.81 -8.06 -19.13
N GLU A 96 -17.63 -8.11 -18.10
CA GLU A 96 -17.80 -6.99 -17.17
C GLU A 96 -16.52 -6.75 -16.37
N ILE A 97 -15.91 -7.81 -15.84
CA ILE A 97 -14.63 -7.74 -15.11
C ILE A 97 -13.53 -7.09 -15.98
N ASN A 98 -13.40 -7.51 -17.24
CA ASN A 98 -12.44 -6.94 -18.19
C ASN A 98 -12.74 -5.46 -18.49
N ARG A 99 -14.00 -5.09 -18.67
CA ARG A 99 -14.41 -3.71 -18.93
C ARG A 99 -14.05 -2.82 -17.74
N GLU A 100 -14.35 -3.23 -16.52
CA GLU A 100 -14.03 -2.46 -15.31
C GLU A 100 -12.50 -2.34 -15.13
N LEU A 101 -11.75 -3.42 -15.36
CA LEU A 101 -10.28 -3.36 -15.32
C LEU A 101 -9.72 -2.39 -16.37
N GLN A 102 -10.28 -2.38 -17.58
CA GLN A 102 -9.88 -1.45 -18.64
C GLN A 102 -10.11 0.00 -18.21
N LEU A 103 -11.25 0.34 -17.63
CA LEU A 103 -11.54 1.70 -17.14
C LEU A 103 -10.53 2.14 -16.08
N LEU A 104 -10.17 1.25 -15.15
CA LEU A 104 -9.16 1.54 -14.14
C LEU A 104 -7.77 1.74 -14.75
N ALA A 105 -7.40 0.94 -15.74
CA ALA A 105 -6.13 1.07 -16.46
C ALA A 105 -6.05 2.37 -17.27
N GLU A 106 -7.14 2.77 -17.90
CA GLU A 106 -7.26 4.05 -18.61
C GLU A 106 -7.15 5.24 -17.66
N ASP A 107 -7.75 5.17 -16.49
CA ASP A 107 -7.62 6.22 -15.47
C ASP A 107 -6.17 6.33 -14.98
N VAL A 108 -5.49 5.21 -14.73
CA VAL A 108 -4.05 5.19 -14.37
C VAL A 108 -3.21 5.84 -15.48
N ALA A 109 -3.44 5.51 -16.75
CA ALA A 109 -2.75 6.13 -17.88
C ALA A 109 -2.97 7.64 -17.93
N ALA A 110 -4.22 8.09 -17.77
CA ALA A 110 -4.57 9.50 -17.76
C ALA A 110 -3.91 10.24 -16.57
N GLN A 111 -3.80 9.61 -15.40
CA GLN A 111 -3.12 10.19 -14.25
C GLN A 111 -1.60 10.31 -14.49
N LEU A 112 -0.96 9.31 -15.10
CA LEU A 112 0.46 9.37 -15.47
C LEU A 112 0.72 10.54 -16.42
N GLN A 113 -0.09 10.66 -17.48
CA GLN A 113 0.01 11.74 -18.48
C GLN A 113 -0.17 13.12 -17.84
N ARG A 114 -1.21 13.31 -17.00
CA ARG A 114 -1.44 14.59 -16.29
C ARG A 114 -0.27 15.00 -15.40
N LYS A 115 0.45 14.03 -14.84
CA LYS A 115 1.61 14.25 -13.97
C LYS A 115 2.93 14.28 -14.71
N ALA A 116 2.93 14.17 -16.04
CA ALA A 116 4.13 13.98 -16.87
C ALA A 116 5.04 12.85 -16.33
N LEU A 117 4.44 11.73 -15.94
CA LEU A 117 5.12 10.55 -15.43
C LEU A 117 4.97 9.38 -16.39
N ARG A 118 5.97 8.51 -16.42
CA ARG A 118 5.96 7.23 -17.12
C ARG A 118 6.30 6.11 -16.14
N ALA A 119 5.71 4.95 -16.31
CA ALA A 119 5.91 3.80 -15.43
C ALA A 119 6.50 2.61 -16.19
N ARG A 120 7.28 1.78 -15.53
CA ARG A 120 7.74 0.51 -16.11
C ARG A 120 7.03 -0.72 -15.53
N THR A 121 6.48 -0.63 -14.33
CA THR A 121 5.78 -1.73 -13.67
C THR A 121 4.29 -1.46 -13.61
N ILE A 122 3.48 -2.39 -14.15
CA ILE A 122 2.03 -2.42 -13.99
C ILE A 122 1.67 -3.57 -13.07
N THR A 123 0.81 -3.28 -12.11
CA THR A 123 0.30 -4.25 -11.12
C THR A 123 -1.21 -4.25 -11.15
N ILE A 124 -1.82 -5.41 -11.10
CA ILE A 124 -3.25 -5.52 -10.81
C ILE A 124 -3.47 -6.11 -9.41
N LYS A 125 -4.58 -5.74 -8.81
CA LYS A 125 -5.07 -6.25 -7.54
C LYS A 125 -6.48 -6.79 -7.76
N VAL A 126 -6.70 -8.03 -7.40
CA VAL A 126 -8.01 -8.67 -7.45
C VAL A 126 -8.34 -9.16 -6.05
N ARG A 127 -9.49 -8.75 -5.53
CA ARG A 127 -10.04 -9.30 -4.30
C ARG A 127 -11.30 -10.06 -4.61
N TYR A 128 -11.33 -11.32 -4.23
CA TYR A 128 -12.48 -12.20 -4.42
C TYR A 128 -13.50 -12.10 -3.29
N LYS A 129 -14.68 -12.64 -3.52
CA LYS A 129 -15.64 -12.96 -2.46
C LYS A 129 -14.93 -13.72 -1.34
N GLY A 130 -15.17 -13.36 -0.08
CA GLY A 130 -14.43 -13.93 1.06
C GLY A 130 -13.10 -13.23 1.37
N PHE A 131 -12.83 -12.08 0.73
CA PHE A 131 -11.72 -11.18 1.02
C PHE A 131 -10.31 -11.69 0.71
N THR A 132 -10.17 -12.85 0.05
CA THR A 132 -8.88 -13.28 -0.49
C THR A 132 -8.42 -12.28 -1.55
N THR A 133 -7.22 -11.73 -1.38
CA THR A 133 -6.65 -10.74 -2.32
C THR A 133 -5.41 -11.34 -2.99
N VAL A 134 -5.33 -11.19 -4.30
CA VAL A 134 -4.15 -11.53 -5.09
C VAL A 134 -3.66 -10.31 -5.86
N THR A 135 -2.35 -10.26 -6.12
CA THR A 135 -1.72 -9.27 -6.98
C THR A 135 -0.90 -9.96 -8.05
N ARG A 136 -0.84 -9.35 -9.23
CA ARG A 136 0.04 -9.76 -10.32
C ARG A 136 0.73 -8.54 -10.87
N SER A 137 2.02 -8.64 -11.16
CA SER A 137 2.82 -7.52 -11.66
C SER A 137 3.62 -7.93 -12.89
N HIS A 138 3.84 -6.96 -13.76
CA HIS A 138 4.77 -7.08 -14.89
C HIS A 138 5.62 -5.82 -14.99
N THR A 139 6.94 -6.00 -15.00
CA THR A 139 7.92 -4.93 -15.17
C THR A 139 8.55 -5.04 -16.55
N ALA A 140 8.42 -3.99 -17.37
CA ALA A 140 9.08 -3.90 -18.68
C ALA A 140 10.46 -3.27 -18.55
N GLU A 141 11.27 -3.39 -19.59
CA GLU A 141 12.58 -2.74 -19.67
C GLU A 141 12.47 -1.23 -19.95
N TYR A 142 11.36 -0.78 -20.50
CA TYR A 142 11.08 0.61 -20.86
C TYR A 142 9.93 1.20 -20.03
N PHE A 143 9.88 2.55 -20.04
CA PHE A 143 8.85 3.32 -19.37
C PHE A 143 7.74 3.71 -20.33
N THR A 144 6.48 3.63 -19.88
CA THR A 144 5.31 3.97 -20.69
C THR A 144 4.28 4.78 -19.89
N ASP A 145 3.53 5.60 -20.60
CA ASP A 145 2.29 6.26 -20.19
C ASP A 145 1.20 6.02 -21.26
N SER A 146 1.47 5.11 -22.19
CA SER A 146 0.57 4.74 -23.27
C SER A 146 -0.65 3.99 -22.75
N ARG A 147 -1.84 4.57 -22.94
CA ARG A 147 -3.12 3.95 -22.56
C ARG A 147 -3.28 2.54 -23.11
N PRO A 148 -3.13 2.28 -24.44
CA PRO A 148 -3.32 0.93 -24.97
C PRO A 148 -2.36 -0.09 -24.35
N GLU A 149 -1.13 0.31 -24.07
CA GLU A 149 -0.14 -0.57 -23.51
C GLU A 149 -0.45 -0.92 -22.04
N ILE A 150 -0.82 0.07 -21.22
CA ILE A 150 -1.18 -0.15 -19.82
C ILE A 150 -2.42 -1.05 -19.72
N VAL A 151 -3.43 -0.83 -20.58
CA VAL A 151 -4.63 -1.67 -20.66
C VAL A 151 -4.26 -3.10 -21.04
N ASN A 152 -3.49 -3.29 -22.12
CA ASN A 152 -3.10 -4.62 -22.56
C ASN A 152 -2.32 -5.39 -21.48
N ARG A 153 -1.38 -4.72 -20.79
CA ARG A 153 -0.61 -5.33 -19.71
C ARG A 153 -1.50 -5.69 -18.52
N ALA A 154 -2.46 -4.85 -18.16
CA ALA A 154 -3.41 -5.14 -17.10
C ALA A 154 -4.28 -6.36 -17.43
N GLN A 155 -4.80 -6.46 -18.67
CA GLN A 155 -5.59 -7.60 -19.13
C GLN A 155 -4.80 -8.90 -19.16
N MET A 156 -3.57 -8.89 -19.68
CA MET A 156 -2.67 -10.05 -19.62
C MET A 156 -2.40 -10.52 -18.18
N LEU A 157 -2.34 -9.60 -17.23
CA LEU A 157 -2.15 -9.95 -15.82
C LEU A 157 -3.43 -10.54 -15.21
N LEU A 158 -4.61 -10.08 -15.63
CA LEU A 158 -5.90 -10.60 -15.18
C LEU A 158 -6.07 -12.07 -15.56
N GLU A 159 -5.64 -12.47 -16.76
CA GLU A 159 -5.66 -13.87 -17.22
C GLU A 159 -4.83 -14.82 -16.34
N ARG A 160 -3.89 -14.27 -15.54
CA ARG A 160 -3.08 -15.02 -14.59
C ARG A 160 -3.71 -15.11 -13.19
N THR A 161 -5.00 -14.81 -13.09
CA THR A 161 -5.78 -14.84 -11.85
C THR A 161 -6.97 -15.79 -12.01
N GLU A 162 -7.66 -16.05 -10.92
CA GLU A 162 -8.89 -16.86 -10.92
C GLU A 162 -10.16 -16.00 -11.15
N ALA A 163 -10.03 -14.83 -11.76
CA ALA A 163 -11.14 -13.89 -11.93
C ALA A 163 -12.23 -14.41 -12.89
N ALA A 164 -11.90 -15.35 -13.77
CA ALA A 164 -12.88 -16.01 -14.63
C ALA A 164 -13.73 -17.07 -13.89
N GLU A 165 -13.25 -17.57 -12.75
CA GLU A 165 -13.85 -18.69 -12.02
C GLU A 165 -14.43 -18.27 -10.67
N ARG A 166 -14.03 -17.13 -10.14
CA ARG A 166 -14.39 -16.66 -8.80
C ARG A 166 -15.01 -15.26 -8.84
N PRO A 167 -16.11 -15.03 -8.07
CA PRO A 167 -16.71 -13.71 -7.96
C PRO A 167 -15.69 -12.66 -7.46
N VAL A 168 -15.60 -11.54 -8.17
CA VAL A 168 -14.65 -10.45 -7.93
C VAL A 168 -15.32 -9.31 -7.19
N ARG A 169 -14.82 -9.02 -5.98
CA ARG A 169 -15.32 -7.94 -5.11
C ARG A 169 -14.63 -6.61 -5.36
N LEU A 170 -13.34 -6.63 -5.74
CA LEU A 170 -12.55 -5.43 -5.97
C LEU A 170 -11.56 -5.68 -7.09
N LEU A 171 -11.40 -4.69 -7.95
CA LEU A 171 -10.34 -4.58 -8.92
C LEU A 171 -9.51 -3.33 -8.67
N GLY A 172 -8.22 -3.41 -8.93
CA GLY A 172 -7.31 -2.29 -8.92
C GLY A 172 -6.21 -2.43 -9.96
N VAL A 173 -5.76 -1.31 -10.49
CA VAL A 173 -4.59 -1.19 -11.36
C VAL A 173 -3.63 -0.19 -10.74
N GLY A 174 -2.34 -0.50 -10.70
CA GLY A 174 -1.29 0.36 -10.19
C GLY A 174 -0.10 0.44 -11.13
N ALA A 175 0.51 1.60 -11.19
CA ALA A 175 1.72 1.88 -11.95
C ALA A 175 2.85 2.28 -10.99
N HIS A 176 4.00 1.62 -11.10
CA HIS A 176 5.14 1.78 -10.21
C HIS A 176 6.44 1.90 -11.00
N GLY A 177 7.55 2.21 -10.28
CA GLY A 177 8.83 2.45 -10.91
C GLY A 177 8.72 3.64 -11.85
N LEU A 178 8.31 4.78 -11.29
CA LEU A 178 7.99 5.99 -12.04
C LEU A 178 9.25 6.75 -12.45
N LYS A 179 9.20 7.41 -13.60
CA LYS A 179 10.19 8.38 -14.10
C LYS A 179 9.43 9.58 -14.67
N VAL A 180 9.97 10.76 -14.51
CA VAL A 180 9.45 11.96 -15.19
C VAL A 180 9.59 11.76 -16.70
N ALA A 181 8.55 12.09 -17.45
CA ALA A 181 8.59 12.05 -18.90
C ALA A 181 9.62 13.08 -19.40
N GLU A 182 10.57 12.63 -20.21
CA GLU A 182 11.49 13.54 -20.86
C GLU A 182 10.70 14.38 -21.86
N VAL A 183 10.75 15.69 -21.72
CA VAL A 183 10.23 16.61 -22.74
C VAL A 183 11.17 16.46 -23.94
N PRO A 184 10.68 16.11 -25.15
CA PRO A 184 11.54 16.13 -26.33
C PRO A 184 12.14 17.53 -26.43
N THR A 185 13.45 17.62 -26.34
CA THR A 185 14.14 18.87 -26.66
C THR A 185 13.94 19.15 -28.15
N PRO A 186 13.52 20.37 -28.53
CA PRO A 186 13.26 20.73 -29.94
C PRO A 186 14.51 20.62 -30.79
#